data_51619bf4971d799bc6bc037cca8b5022
#
_entry.id   51619bf4971d799bc6bc037cca8b5022
#
_cell.length_a   1.000
_cell.length_b   1.000
_cell.length_c   1.000
_cell.angle_alpha   90.00
_cell.angle_beta   90.00
_cell.angle_gamma   90.00
#
_symmetry.space_group_name_H-M   'P 1'
#
loop_
_entity.id
_entity.type
_entity.pdbx_description
1 polymer ?
#
loop_
_entity_poly.entity_id
_entity_poly.type
_entity_poly.pdbx_seq_one_letter_code
_entity_poly.pdbx_strand_id
1 'polypeptide(L)'
;MKGQINALPFIIILSIIIIGALALFFYQKTSEVNTQVIGIEHNNFLRNIEKKITEYSNKNKGSTETFSFNIPEQINLVCFIDREGEVQKFSNPELDIQTNAEIDKNIFFQPKEFQSAKIENFEVEENPLCVKNVNSKINLRLESLGKKTKIRAASPEEIKQTECTSLIYNGEDKEKIDVAFIGYGYENNKKLTDDAMIYIENVFETIEPYASNQNKFNFYQINEPTEHCELTYYIKCNNFEVKKQASKCPNDFVIVLAERNKILNLASPIRSSAIGNLAKINTADNILVLAHEFGHSFGDLGDEYVDDAYYGQFNIKANEIPNCGEVNCKEWKDIEGSSCYKGCTLSTLYRATKNSIMNLYFKDGGETYGPVNEKELNDNLRLYK
;
A
#
# COMPACT_ATOMS: atom_id res chain seq x y z
N MET A 1 66.91 -12.69 -18.17
CA MET A 1 66.01 -12.03 -17.18
C MET A 1 64.62 -12.07 -17.69
N LYS A 2 63.71 -12.89 -17.10
CA LYS A 2 62.28 -12.89 -17.42
C LYS A 2 61.65 -11.73 -16.63
N GLY A 3 61.23 -10.68 -17.35
CA GLY A 3 60.51 -9.58 -16.73
C GLY A 3 59.15 -10.08 -16.23
N GLN A 4 58.95 -10.08 -14.93
CA GLN A 4 57.60 -10.26 -14.35
C GLN A 4 56.77 -9.00 -14.63
N ILE A 5 55.79 -9.13 -15.51
CA ILE A 5 54.78 -8.07 -15.69
C ILE A 5 53.95 -8.03 -14.43
N ASN A 6 54.07 -6.93 -13.69
CA ASN A 6 53.27 -6.73 -12.49
C ASN A 6 51.80 -6.46 -12.89
N ALA A 7 50.92 -7.44 -12.74
CA ALA A 7 49.52 -7.37 -13.15
C ALA A 7 48.65 -6.44 -12.27
N LEU A 8 49.18 -6.02 -11.11
CA LEU A 8 48.43 -5.23 -10.12
C LEU A 8 47.89 -3.90 -10.66
N PRO A 9 48.63 -3.06 -11.41
CA PRO A 9 48.08 -1.85 -12.01
C PRO A 9 46.93 -2.09 -12.97
N PHE A 10 47.02 -3.20 -13.73
CA PHE A 10 45.98 -3.59 -14.72
C PHE A 10 44.67 -3.99 -14.01
N ILE A 11 44.77 -4.73 -12.92
CA ILE A 11 43.61 -5.15 -12.11
C ILE A 11 42.95 -3.94 -11.50
N ILE A 12 43.72 -2.97 -10.98
CA ILE A 12 43.19 -1.74 -10.38
C ILE A 12 42.43 -0.91 -11.43
N ILE A 13 43.00 -0.70 -12.61
CA ILE A 13 42.36 0.07 -13.68
C ILE A 13 41.07 -0.63 -14.15
N LEU A 14 41.10 -1.93 -14.34
CA LEU A 14 39.92 -2.71 -14.73
C LEU A 14 38.80 -2.64 -13.68
N SER A 15 39.15 -2.73 -12.40
CA SER A 15 38.22 -2.58 -11.28
C SER A 15 37.54 -1.23 -11.27
N ILE A 16 38.30 -0.15 -11.50
CA ILE A 16 37.75 1.24 -11.55
C ILE A 16 36.78 1.37 -12.73
N ILE A 17 37.10 0.79 -13.91
CA ILE A 17 36.23 0.83 -15.08
C ILE A 17 34.92 0.07 -14.80
N ILE A 18 35.00 -1.12 -14.20
CA ILE A 18 33.83 -1.94 -13.86
C ILE A 18 32.94 -1.21 -12.83
N ILE A 19 33.54 -0.65 -11.79
CA ILE A 19 32.80 0.12 -10.76
C ILE A 19 32.12 1.33 -11.40
N GLY A 20 32.81 2.07 -12.28
CA GLY A 20 32.23 3.21 -13.00
C GLY A 20 31.06 2.80 -13.91
N ALA A 21 31.20 1.70 -14.65
CA ALA A 21 30.14 1.18 -15.50
C ALA A 21 28.91 0.72 -14.69
N LEU A 22 29.13 0.02 -13.57
CA LEU A 22 28.06 -0.37 -12.65
C LEU A 22 27.37 0.84 -12.04
N ALA A 23 28.11 1.85 -11.59
CA ALA A 23 27.53 3.06 -11.05
C ALA A 23 26.64 3.80 -12.05
N LEU A 24 27.06 3.91 -13.32
CA LEU A 24 26.28 4.48 -14.40
C LEU A 24 25.02 3.66 -14.69
N PHE A 25 25.14 2.35 -14.73
CA PHE A 25 23.99 1.45 -14.92
C PHE A 25 22.95 1.59 -13.80
N PHE A 26 23.39 1.56 -12.54
CA PHE A 26 22.50 1.76 -11.40
C PHE A 26 21.87 3.14 -11.40
N TYR A 27 22.62 4.19 -11.73
CA TYR A 27 22.08 5.54 -11.84
C TYR A 27 20.96 5.62 -12.89
N GLN A 28 21.17 5.05 -14.09
CA GLN A 28 20.16 5.03 -15.14
C GLN A 28 18.92 4.23 -14.72
N LYS A 29 19.09 3.06 -14.10
CA LYS A 29 17.95 2.25 -13.63
C LYS A 29 17.17 2.91 -12.51
N THR A 30 17.83 3.56 -11.57
CA THR A 30 17.16 4.32 -10.51
C THR A 30 16.33 5.49 -11.08
N SER A 31 16.87 6.20 -12.08
CA SER A 31 16.15 7.29 -12.75
C SER A 31 14.91 6.80 -13.49
N GLU A 32 15.01 5.66 -14.19
CA GLU A 32 13.88 5.05 -14.90
C GLU A 32 12.76 4.61 -13.95
N VAL A 33 13.11 3.94 -12.84
CA VAL A 33 12.17 3.51 -11.80
C VAL A 33 11.50 4.73 -11.15
N ASN A 34 12.25 5.77 -10.80
CA ASN A 34 11.65 6.98 -10.23
C ASN A 34 10.62 7.63 -11.16
N THR A 35 10.89 7.67 -12.47
CA THR A 35 9.94 8.24 -13.45
C THR A 35 8.65 7.42 -13.52
N GLN A 36 8.75 6.08 -13.45
CA GLN A 36 7.57 5.21 -13.42
C GLN A 36 6.75 5.39 -12.15
N VAL A 37 7.38 5.45 -10.98
CA VAL A 37 6.72 5.70 -9.68
C VAL A 37 5.96 7.03 -9.70
N ILE A 38 6.59 8.10 -10.17
CA ILE A 38 5.95 9.43 -10.30
C ILE A 38 4.71 9.35 -11.20
N GLY A 39 4.79 8.61 -12.32
CA GLY A 39 3.66 8.43 -13.23
C GLY A 39 2.49 7.66 -12.57
N ILE A 40 2.79 6.65 -11.77
CA ILE A 40 1.79 5.87 -11.01
C ILE A 40 1.13 6.78 -9.97
N GLU A 41 1.90 7.52 -9.17
CA GLU A 41 1.36 8.47 -8.17
C GLU A 41 0.43 9.50 -8.81
N HIS A 42 0.83 10.07 -9.96
CA HIS A 42 0.03 11.04 -10.68
C HIS A 42 -1.31 10.44 -11.15
N ASN A 43 -1.28 9.26 -11.75
CA ASN A 43 -2.50 8.56 -12.19
C ASN A 43 -3.40 8.16 -11.01
N ASN A 44 -2.82 7.74 -9.89
CA ASN A 44 -3.57 7.43 -8.68
C ASN A 44 -4.25 8.69 -8.11
N PHE A 45 -3.54 9.82 -8.09
CA PHE A 45 -4.16 11.10 -7.72
C PHE A 45 -5.38 11.42 -8.60
N LEU A 46 -5.24 11.37 -9.93
CA LEU A 46 -6.33 11.65 -10.86
C LEU A 46 -7.52 10.72 -10.64
N ARG A 47 -7.28 9.43 -10.50
CA ARG A 47 -8.33 8.43 -10.24
C ARG A 47 -9.04 8.69 -8.91
N ASN A 48 -8.31 9.00 -7.85
CA ASN A 48 -8.88 9.22 -6.53
C ASN A 48 -9.72 10.50 -6.47
N ILE A 49 -9.23 11.60 -7.06
CA ILE A 49 -9.98 12.87 -7.08
C ILE A 49 -11.24 12.75 -7.94
N GLU A 50 -11.18 12.13 -9.11
CA GLU A 50 -12.33 11.88 -9.99
C GLU A 50 -13.39 11.06 -9.28
N LYS A 51 -12.97 9.98 -8.59
CA LYS A 51 -13.86 9.12 -7.84
C LYS A 51 -14.56 9.89 -6.72
N LYS A 52 -13.83 10.70 -5.94
CA LYS A 52 -14.40 11.50 -4.85
C LYS A 52 -15.36 12.58 -5.38
N ILE A 53 -15.02 13.24 -6.48
CA ILE A 53 -15.93 14.19 -7.14
C ILE A 53 -17.23 13.50 -7.56
N THR A 54 -17.12 12.33 -8.22
CA THR A 54 -18.29 11.55 -8.65
C THR A 54 -19.12 11.06 -7.46
N GLU A 55 -18.49 10.58 -6.39
CA GLU A 55 -19.17 10.17 -5.15
C GLU A 55 -19.98 11.34 -4.58
N TYR A 56 -19.35 12.52 -4.44
CA TYR A 56 -19.99 13.69 -3.86
C TYR A 56 -21.10 14.30 -4.75
N SER A 57 -20.97 14.22 -6.07
CA SER A 57 -22.03 14.63 -7.00
C SER A 57 -23.31 13.81 -6.84
N ASN A 58 -23.24 12.63 -6.25
CA ASN A 58 -24.36 11.72 -6.00
C ASN A 58 -24.86 11.73 -4.54
N LYS A 59 -24.16 12.41 -3.62
CA LYS A 59 -24.60 12.57 -2.22
C LYS A 59 -25.75 13.57 -2.08
N ASN A 60 -26.40 13.56 -0.93
CA ASN A 60 -27.41 14.56 -0.61
C ASN A 60 -26.80 15.97 -0.64
N LYS A 61 -27.56 16.93 -1.22
CA LYS A 61 -27.12 18.32 -1.29
C LYS A 61 -26.78 18.87 0.08
N GLY A 62 -25.61 19.52 0.19
CA GLY A 62 -25.07 20.07 1.44
C GLY A 62 -24.17 19.09 2.21
N SER A 63 -24.02 17.84 1.77
CA SER A 63 -23.00 16.94 2.34
C SER A 63 -21.61 17.51 2.10
N THR A 64 -20.81 17.67 3.14
CA THR A 64 -19.45 18.25 3.04
C THR A 64 -18.43 17.40 3.77
N GLU A 65 -17.21 17.33 3.22
CA GLU A 65 -16.07 16.66 3.87
C GLU A 65 -14.75 17.21 3.33
N THR A 66 -13.70 17.14 4.13
CA THR A 66 -12.36 17.55 3.77
C THR A 66 -11.51 16.32 3.48
N PHE A 67 -10.81 16.32 2.35
CA PHE A 67 -9.95 15.25 1.89
C PHE A 67 -8.52 15.73 1.72
N SER A 68 -7.58 14.84 2.07
CA SER A 68 -6.16 15.01 1.79
C SER A 68 -5.78 14.05 0.66
N PHE A 69 -5.39 14.58 -0.49
CA PHE A 69 -4.98 13.80 -1.65
C PHE A 69 -3.46 13.78 -1.77
N ASN A 70 -2.87 12.60 -1.86
CA ASN A 70 -1.44 12.46 -2.13
C ASN A 70 -1.16 12.82 -3.58
N ILE A 71 -0.08 13.57 -3.82
CA ILE A 71 0.39 13.95 -5.16
C ILE A 71 1.91 13.81 -5.23
N PRO A 72 2.49 13.58 -6.41
CA PRO A 72 3.95 13.58 -6.56
C PRO A 72 4.59 14.83 -5.99
N GLU A 73 5.72 14.67 -5.30
CA GLU A 73 6.47 15.78 -4.70
C GLU A 73 6.89 16.83 -5.74
N GLN A 74 7.13 16.39 -6.97
CA GLN A 74 7.54 17.23 -8.11
C GLN A 74 6.43 18.16 -8.59
N ILE A 75 5.17 17.90 -8.25
CA ILE A 75 4.06 18.80 -8.55
C ILE A 75 4.01 19.90 -7.49
N ASN A 76 4.18 21.14 -7.90
CA ASN A 76 4.14 22.29 -7.01
C ASN A 76 2.73 22.85 -6.80
N LEU A 77 1.89 22.73 -7.82
CA LEU A 77 0.56 23.35 -7.88
C LEU A 77 -0.39 22.49 -8.70
N VAL A 78 -1.62 22.37 -8.24
CA VAL A 78 -2.74 21.75 -8.98
C VAL A 78 -3.83 22.81 -9.14
N CYS A 79 -4.28 23.04 -10.37
CA CYS A 79 -5.34 23.99 -10.68
C CYS A 79 -6.57 23.27 -11.24
N PHE A 80 -7.73 23.58 -10.69
CA PHE A 80 -9.04 23.12 -11.13
C PHE A 80 -9.77 24.28 -11.79
N ILE A 81 -10.39 24.03 -12.93
CA ILE A 81 -11.12 25.04 -13.73
C ILE A 81 -12.54 24.54 -13.99
N ASP A 82 -13.52 25.32 -13.57
CA ASP A 82 -14.88 25.14 -14.04
C ASP A 82 -15.01 25.83 -15.43
N ARG A 83 -15.10 25.02 -16.48
CA ARG A 83 -15.23 25.50 -17.85
C ARG A 83 -16.61 26.06 -18.19
N GLU A 84 -17.60 25.84 -17.35
CA GLU A 84 -18.95 26.40 -17.52
C GLU A 84 -19.09 27.76 -16.82
N GLY A 85 -18.17 28.07 -15.89
CA GLY A 85 -18.13 29.34 -15.16
C GLY A 85 -17.20 30.37 -15.82
N GLU A 86 -17.27 31.60 -15.31
CA GLU A 86 -16.35 32.67 -15.69
C GLU A 86 -14.95 32.37 -15.12
N VAL A 87 -13.94 32.24 -15.97
CA VAL A 87 -12.56 31.96 -15.59
C VAL A 87 -11.78 33.26 -15.46
N GLN A 88 -11.30 33.55 -14.25
CA GLN A 88 -10.40 34.65 -14.00
C GLN A 88 -9.02 34.38 -14.59
N LYS A 89 -8.29 35.43 -14.90
CA LYS A 89 -6.94 35.32 -15.45
C LYS A 89 -5.99 34.71 -14.42
N PHE A 90 -5.18 33.75 -14.86
CA PHE A 90 -4.12 33.17 -14.03
C PHE A 90 -3.04 34.22 -13.70
N SER A 91 -2.58 34.24 -12.46
CA SER A 91 -1.40 35.00 -12.06
C SER A 91 -0.12 34.43 -12.66
N ASN A 92 -0.12 33.16 -13.08
CA ASN A 92 0.99 32.49 -13.73
C ASN A 92 0.77 32.44 -15.27
N PRO A 93 1.62 33.14 -16.07
CA PRO A 93 1.47 33.19 -17.54
C PRO A 93 1.60 31.81 -18.22
N GLU A 94 2.37 30.88 -17.63
CA GLU A 94 2.59 29.55 -18.20
C GLU A 94 1.31 28.70 -18.10
N LEU A 95 0.60 28.77 -16.97
CA LEU A 95 -0.71 28.15 -16.80
C LEU A 95 -1.76 28.78 -17.71
N ASP A 96 -1.73 30.10 -17.88
CA ASP A 96 -2.65 30.81 -18.76
C ASP A 96 -2.50 30.36 -20.22
N ILE A 97 -1.27 30.15 -20.69
CA ILE A 97 -0.98 29.60 -22.02
C ILE A 97 -1.46 28.15 -22.13
N GLN A 98 -1.14 27.28 -21.14
CA GLN A 98 -1.49 25.87 -21.16
C GLN A 98 -3.01 25.68 -21.16
N THR A 99 -3.73 26.40 -20.31
CA THR A 99 -5.19 26.28 -20.19
C THR A 99 -5.93 26.76 -21.44
N ASN A 100 -5.36 27.74 -22.17
CA ASN A 100 -5.88 28.19 -23.45
C ASN A 100 -5.56 27.21 -24.61
N ALA A 101 -4.45 26.47 -24.52
CA ALA A 101 -4.08 25.44 -25.48
C ALA A 101 -4.87 24.13 -25.31
N GLU A 102 -5.20 23.75 -24.07
CA GLU A 102 -5.86 22.51 -23.73
C GLU A 102 -7.29 22.75 -23.21
N ILE A 103 -8.15 23.31 -24.11
CA ILE A 103 -9.51 23.76 -23.78
C ILE A 103 -10.46 22.62 -23.34
N ASP A 104 -10.16 21.40 -23.69
CA ASP A 104 -10.90 20.19 -23.30
C ASP A 104 -10.53 19.65 -21.91
N LYS A 105 -9.46 20.18 -21.30
CA LYS A 105 -8.99 19.82 -19.96
C LYS A 105 -9.44 20.83 -18.91
N ASN A 106 -9.51 20.37 -17.68
CA ASN A 106 -9.95 21.20 -16.55
C ASN A 106 -9.17 20.96 -15.24
N ILE A 107 -8.17 20.09 -15.28
CA ILE A 107 -7.18 19.93 -14.19
C ILE A 107 -5.79 20.09 -14.79
N PHE A 108 -5.00 21.00 -14.23
CA PHE A 108 -3.68 21.38 -14.69
C PHE A 108 -2.66 21.31 -13.55
N PHE A 109 -1.42 21.05 -13.93
CA PHE A 109 -0.33 20.85 -13.00
C PHE A 109 0.85 21.78 -13.28
N GLN A 110 1.57 22.15 -12.24
CA GLN A 110 2.90 22.74 -12.33
C GLN A 110 3.91 21.83 -11.63
N PRO A 111 5.03 21.48 -12.32
CA PRO A 111 5.39 21.85 -13.68
C PRO A 111 4.52 21.16 -14.76
N LYS A 112 4.55 21.72 -15.97
CA LYS A 112 3.67 21.31 -17.11
C LYS A 112 3.96 19.93 -17.70
N GLU A 113 5.02 19.27 -17.29
CA GLU A 113 5.39 17.91 -17.70
C GLU A 113 4.38 16.88 -17.24
N PHE A 114 3.57 17.22 -16.23
CA PHE A 114 2.48 16.38 -15.77
C PHE A 114 1.25 16.54 -16.66
N GLN A 115 0.69 15.41 -17.07
CA GLN A 115 -0.44 15.37 -18.00
C GLN A 115 -1.69 16.00 -17.37
N SER A 116 -2.27 16.98 -18.05
CA SER A 116 -3.55 17.56 -17.71
C SER A 116 -4.70 16.57 -17.87
N ALA A 117 -5.76 16.71 -17.08
CA ALA A 117 -6.90 15.81 -17.10
C ALA A 117 -8.23 16.54 -17.31
N LYS A 118 -9.26 15.76 -17.71
CA LYS A 118 -10.65 16.18 -17.69
C LYS A 118 -11.41 15.35 -16.68
N ILE A 119 -12.06 16.01 -15.73
CA ILE A 119 -12.99 15.41 -14.78
C ILE A 119 -14.33 16.13 -14.90
N GLU A 120 -15.43 15.40 -14.82
CA GLU A 120 -16.78 15.95 -14.94
C GLU A 120 -17.46 16.15 -13.58
N ASN A 121 -18.59 16.86 -13.59
CA ASN A 121 -19.47 17.03 -12.43
C ASN A 121 -18.87 17.79 -11.25
N PHE A 122 -18.02 18.79 -11.50
CA PHE A 122 -17.60 19.69 -10.43
C PHE A 122 -17.73 21.17 -10.83
N GLU A 123 -17.78 22.02 -9.84
CA GLU A 123 -17.55 23.45 -9.91
C GLU A 123 -16.56 23.86 -8.82
N VAL A 124 -15.94 25.01 -8.95
CA VAL A 124 -14.96 25.54 -8.00
C VAL A 124 -15.47 26.80 -7.31
N GLU A 125 -15.06 27.03 -6.06
CA GLU A 125 -15.47 28.23 -5.33
C GLU A 125 -14.85 29.51 -5.90
N GLU A 126 -13.57 29.43 -6.29
CA GLU A 126 -12.82 30.47 -7.03
C GLU A 126 -12.37 29.87 -8.34
N ASN A 127 -12.63 30.50 -9.46
CA ASN A 127 -12.32 29.94 -10.79
C ASN A 127 -11.24 30.77 -11.52
N PRO A 128 -9.99 30.28 -11.65
CA PRO A 128 -9.51 28.95 -11.31
C PRO A 128 -9.21 28.75 -9.81
N LEU A 129 -9.42 27.55 -9.30
CA LEU A 129 -8.95 27.13 -7.99
C LEU A 129 -7.56 26.50 -8.11
N CYS A 130 -6.53 27.17 -7.60
CA CYS A 130 -5.17 26.65 -7.62
C CYS A 130 -4.68 26.35 -6.19
N VAL A 131 -4.33 25.09 -5.92
CA VAL A 131 -3.91 24.62 -4.60
C VAL A 131 -2.45 24.17 -4.65
N LYS A 132 -1.65 24.69 -3.70
CA LYS A 132 -0.23 24.36 -3.57
C LYS A 132 -0.06 22.97 -2.96
N ASN A 133 0.95 22.25 -3.44
CA ASN A 133 1.45 21.06 -2.79
C ASN A 133 2.12 21.43 -1.46
N VAL A 134 1.69 20.78 -0.38
CA VAL A 134 2.32 20.89 0.93
C VAL A 134 2.60 19.46 1.44
N ASN A 135 3.85 19.09 1.56
CA ASN A 135 4.28 17.77 2.01
C ASN A 135 3.68 16.62 1.16
N SER A 136 3.77 16.76 -0.17
CA SER A 136 3.21 15.80 -1.15
C SER A 136 1.69 15.61 -1.05
N LYS A 137 0.98 16.63 -0.61
CA LYS A 137 -0.48 16.63 -0.46
C LYS A 137 -1.13 17.91 -0.93
N ILE A 138 -2.35 17.79 -1.45
CA ILE A 138 -3.30 18.89 -1.54
C ILE A 138 -4.52 18.57 -0.70
N ASN A 139 -5.06 19.58 -0.03
CA ASN A 139 -6.20 19.45 0.86
C ASN A 139 -7.38 20.21 0.27
N LEU A 140 -8.46 19.49 0.00
CA LEU A 140 -9.66 20.01 -0.63
C LEU A 140 -10.88 19.74 0.26
N ARG A 141 -11.77 20.70 0.34
CA ARG A 141 -13.11 20.47 0.85
C ARG A 141 -14.08 20.27 -0.30
N LEU A 142 -14.81 19.17 -0.25
CA LEU A 142 -15.84 18.81 -1.21
C LEU A 142 -17.21 19.05 -0.58
N GLU A 143 -18.13 19.62 -1.36
CA GLU A 143 -19.53 19.82 -1.00
C GLU A 143 -20.43 19.31 -2.11
N SER A 144 -21.41 18.48 -1.77
CA SER A 144 -22.40 18.01 -2.73
C SER A 144 -23.42 19.11 -3.05
N LEU A 145 -23.62 19.40 -4.31
CA LEU A 145 -24.71 20.23 -4.82
C LEU A 145 -25.90 19.40 -5.37
N GLY A 146 -25.81 18.05 -5.24
CA GLY A 146 -26.82 17.09 -5.66
C GLY A 146 -26.66 16.55 -7.08
N LYS A 147 -25.89 17.24 -7.99
CA LYS A 147 -25.51 16.80 -9.33
C LYS A 147 -24.07 17.16 -9.69
N LYS A 148 -23.50 18.08 -8.98
CA LYS A 148 -22.11 18.52 -9.06
C LYS A 148 -21.49 18.53 -7.68
N THR A 149 -20.18 18.49 -7.64
CA THR A 149 -19.38 18.66 -6.44
C THR A 149 -18.71 20.02 -6.47
N LYS A 150 -18.98 20.87 -5.46
CA LYS A 150 -18.24 22.11 -5.26
C LYS A 150 -16.92 21.82 -4.58
N ILE A 151 -15.84 22.36 -5.14
CA ILE A 151 -14.47 22.15 -4.67
C ILE A 151 -13.91 23.49 -4.19
N ARG A 152 -13.27 23.49 -3.01
CA ARG A 152 -12.45 24.60 -2.53
C ARG A 152 -11.20 24.10 -1.80
N ALA A 153 -10.22 24.96 -1.62
CA ALA A 153 -9.10 24.66 -0.74
C ALA A 153 -9.60 24.48 0.71
N ALA A 154 -9.05 23.50 1.41
CA ALA A 154 -9.36 23.32 2.83
C ALA A 154 -8.61 24.36 3.68
N SER A 155 -9.25 24.85 4.74
CA SER A 155 -8.60 25.73 5.72
C SER A 155 -7.61 24.95 6.60
N PRO A 156 -6.64 25.65 7.27
CA PRO A 156 -5.71 24.97 8.18
C PRO A 156 -6.41 24.22 9.32
N GLU A 157 -7.54 24.71 9.80
CA GLU A 157 -8.34 24.05 10.84
C GLU A 157 -9.00 22.77 10.31
N GLU A 158 -9.50 22.81 9.09
CA GLU A 158 -10.09 21.63 8.42
C GLU A 158 -9.03 20.58 8.09
N ILE A 159 -7.80 21.00 7.75
CA ILE A 159 -6.68 20.09 7.49
C ILE A 159 -6.28 19.33 8.75
N LYS A 160 -6.30 19.97 9.93
CA LYS A 160 -6.02 19.30 11.21
C LYS A 160 -7.00 18.18 11.54
N GLN A 161 -8.21 18.21 10.97
CA GLN A 161 -9.22 17.19 11.16
C GLN A 161 -9.01 15.96 10.24
N THR A 162 -8.16 16.05 9.23
CA THR A 162 -7.88 14.92 8.36
C THR A 162 -6.84 13.98 8.99
N GLU A 163 -7.28 13.15 9.91
CA GLU A 163 -6.44 12.14 10.54
C GLU A 163 -6.27 10.88 9.67
N CYS A 164 -7.03 10.82 8.58
CA CYS A 164 -7.13 9.68 7.68
C CYS A 164 -6.96 10.10 6.21
N THR A 165 -6.12 9.37 5.48
CA THR A 165 -5.96 9.51 4.02
C THR A 165 -6.44 8.24 3.33
N SER A 166 -7.35 8.36 2.36
CA SER A 166 -7.68 7.25 1.47
C SER A 166 -6.57 7.07 0.43
N LEU A 167 -5.95 5.90 0.40
CA LEU A 167 -4.93 5.52 -0.59
C LEU A 167 -5.60 4.96 -1.85
N ILE A 168 -6.46 3.96 -1.69
CA ILE A 168 -7.30 3.38 -2.75
C ILE A 168 -8.70 3.21 -2.18
N TYR A 169 -9.70 3.64 -2.95
CA TYR A 169 -11.10 3.51 -2.55
C TYR A 169 -11.90 2.82 -3.65
N ASN A 170 -12.41 1.63 -3.40
CA ASN A 170 -13.14 0.80 -4.36
C ASN A 170 -14.65 0.73 -4.10
N GLY A 171 -15.14 1.32 -3.03
CA GLY A 171 -16.58 1.38 -2.73
C GLY A 171 -16.89 1.73 -1.29
N GLU A 172 -18.15 1.64 -0.90
CA GLU A 172 -18.60 1.96 0.47
C GLU A 172 -17.97 0.99 1.48
N ASP A 173 -17.49 1.53 2.60
CA ASP A 173 -16.75 0.80 3.64
C ASP A 173 -17.48 -0.46 4.11
N LYS A 174 -18.80 -0.39 4.30
CA LYS A 174 -19.63 -1.56 4.68
C LYS A 174 -19.72 -2.71 3.65
N GLU A 175 -19.27 -2.48 2.42
CA GLU A 175 -19.30 -3.46 1.33
C GLU A 175 -17.90 -3.95 0.96
N LYS A 176 -16.86 -3.30 1.47
CA LYS A 176 -15.46 -3.57 1.17
C LYS A 176 -14.69 -3.99 2.41
N ILE A 177 -13.52 -4.53 2.17
CA ILE A 177 -12.53 -4.84 3.21
C ILE A 177 -11.68 -3.59 3.37
N ASP A 178 -11.80 -2.92 4.50
CA ASP A 178 -11.06 -1.72 4.80
C ASP A 178 -9.74 -2.05 5.50
N VAL A 179 -8.62 -1.75 4.84
CA VAL A 179 -7.27 -1.98 5.36
C VAL A 179 -6.62 -0.65 5.66
N ALA A 180 -6.28 -0.41 6.93
CA ALA A 180 -5.65 0.82 7.37
C ALA A 180 -4.16 0.61 7.71
N PHE A 181 -3.29 1.38 7.06
CA PHE A 181 -1.86 1.43 7.36
C PHE A 181 -1.56 2.50 8.41
N ILE A 182 -0.74 2.17 9.39
CA ILE A 182 -0.21 3.12 10.38
C ILE A 182 1.31 2.95 10.49
N GLY A 183 2.04 4.06 10.49
CA GLY A 183 3.50 4.06 10.57
C GLY A 183 4.03 4.01 12.00
N TYR A 184 5.12 3.29 12.23
CA TYR A 184 5.96 3.38 13.41
C TYR A 184 7.41 3.69 13.01
N GLY A 185 7.97 4.74 13.56
CA GLY A 185 9.34 5.20 13.26
C GLY A 185 9.47 6.02 11.97
N TYR A 186 8.39 6.38 11.31
CA TYR A 186 8.41 7.22 10.12
C TYR A 186 8.57 8.70 10.46
N GLU A 187 9.48 9.37 9.76
CA GLU A 187 9.72 10.82 9.91
C GLU A 187 8.65 11.67 9.22
N ASN A 188 8.02 11.13 8.17
CA ASN A 188 6.99 11.83 7.41
C ASN A 188 5.99 10.89 6.75
N ASN A 189 4.80 11.42 6.46
CA ASN A 189 3.69 10.67 5.89
C ASN A 189 3.95 10.22 4.45
N LYS A 190 4.77 10.95 3.67
CA LYS A 190 5.06 10.58 2.29
C LYS A 190 5.75 9.22 2.23
N LYS A 191 6.78 9.02 3.05
CA LYS A 191 7.48 7.74 3.09
C LYS A 191 6.58 6.59 3.53
N LEU A 192 5.69 6.82 4.49
CA LEU A 192 4.68 5.83 4.87
C LEU A 192 3.74 5.51 3.71
N THR A 193 3.31 6.53 2.97
CA THR A 193 2.48 6.36 1.76
C THR A 193 3.21 5.53 0.71
N ASP A 194 4.46 5.87 0.42
CA ASP A 194 5.28 5.17 -0.57
C ASP A 194 5.44 3.68 -0.21
N ASP A 195 5.78 3.40 1.04
CA ASP A 195 5.92 2.03 1.53
C ASP A 195 4.57 1.28 1.53
N ALA A 196 3.48 1.91 1.96
CA ALA A 196 2.15 1.31 1.92
C ALA A 196 1.72 0.96 0.48
N MET A 197 1.98 1.86 -0.49
CA MET A 197 1.70 1.61 -1.90
C MET A 197 2.52 0.44 -2.45
N ILE A 198 3.81 0.32 -2.07
CA ILE A 198 4.65 -0.83 -2.45
C ILE A 198 4.02 -2.15 -1.96
N TYR A 199 3.51 -2.20 -0.74
CA TYR A 199 2.84 -3.39 -0.22
C TYR A 199 1.50 -3.67 -0.91
N ILE A 200 0.71 -2.63 -1.22
CA ILE A 200 -0.55 -2.78 -1.94
C ILE A 200 -0.29 -3.39 -3.33
N GLU A 201 0.63 -2.81 -4.10
CA GLU A 201 0.96 -3.26 -5.45
C GLU A 201 1.54 -4.68 -5.50
N ASN A 202 2.43 -5.02 -4.56
CA ASN A 202 3.15 -6.30 -4.59
C ASN A 202 2.45 -7.43 -3.85
N VAL A 203 1.47 -7.15 -2.99
CA VAL A 203 0.72 -8.18 -2.25
C VAL A 203 -0.72 -8.23 -2.74
N PHE A 204 -1.47 -7.14 -2.65
CA PHE A 204 -2.92 -7.15 -2.92
C PHE A 204 -3.26 -7.11 -4.42
N GLU A 205 -2.38 -6.53 -5.25
CA GLU A 205 -2.59 -6.48 -6.71
C GLU A 205 -1.86 -7.61 -7.46
N THR A 206 -1.00 -8.39 -6.78
CA THR A 206 -0.14 -9.40 -7.45
C THR A 206 -0.38 -10.82 -6.96
N ILE A 207 -0.70 -11.01 -5.67
CA ILE A 207 -0.81 -12.35 -5.07
C ILE A 207 -2.28 -12.81 -5.06
N GLU A 208 -2.51 -14.00 -5.65
CA GLU A 208 -3.84 -14.62 -5.57
C GLU A 208 -4.12 -15.17 -4.15
N PRO A 209 -5.38 -15.06 -3.66
CA PRO A 209 -6.57 -14.65 -4.40
C PRO A 209 -6.87 -13.14 -4.35
N TYR A 210 -6.02 -12.32 -3.73
CA TYR A 210 -6.26 -10.87 -3.59
C TYR A 210 -6.24 -10.16 -4.95
N ALA A 211 -5.30 -10.52 -5.84
CA ALA A 211 -5.13 -9.89 -7.15
C ALA A 211 -6.41 -9.95 -7.99
N SER A 212 -7.07 -11.10 -8.05
CA SER A 212 -8.36 -11.25 -8.73
C SER A 212 -9.54 -10.57 -8.01
N ASN A 213 -9.36 -10.13 -6.76
CA ASN A 213 -10.37 -9.52 -5.91
C ASN A 213 -9.96 -8.11 -5.42
N GLN A 214 -9.00 -7.46 -6.06
CA GLN A 214 -8.48 -6.15 -5.63
C GLN A 214 -9.57 -5.07 -5.48
N ASN A 215 -10.65 -5.17 -6.25
CA ASN A 215 -11.78 -4.26 -6.17
C ASN A 215 -12.62 -4.40 -4.89
N LYS A 216 -12.36 -5.41 -4.08
CA LYS A 216 -13.03 -5.63 -2.78
C LYS A 216 -12.33 -4.92 -1.62
N PHE A 217 -11.16 -4.34 -1.84
CA PHE A 217 -10.37 -3.68 -0.81
C PHE A 217 -10.44 -2.17 -0.94
N ASN A 218 -10.62 -1.49 0.17
CA ASN A 218 -10.22 -0.09 0.34
C ASN A 218 -8.94 -0.04 1.16
N PHE A 219 -8.09 0.93 0.84
CA PHE A 219 -6.85 1.14 1.59
C PHE A 219 -6.79 2.57 2.12
N TYR A 220 -6.43 2.68 3.39
CA TYR A 220 -6.35 3.94 4.11
C TYR A 220 -4.99 4.06 4.80
N GLN A 221 -4.60 5.29 5.11
CA GLN A 221 -3.44 5.61 5.92
C GLN A 221 -3.86 6.48 7.09
N ILE A 222 -3.47 6.10 8.29
CA ILE A 222 -3.52 6.96 9.46
C ILE A 222 -2.35 7.95 9.35
N ASN A 223 -2.67 9.25 9.37
CA ASN A 223 -1.70 10.31 9.11
C ASN A 223 -0.75 10.59 10.28
N GLU A 224 -1.12 10.18 11.47
CA GLU A 224 -0.31 10.30 12.68
C GLU A 224 0.43 8.99 12.93
N PRO A 225 1.79 8.97 12.93
CA PRO A 225 2.55 7.79 13.29
C PRO A 225 2.19 7.32 14.70
N THR A 226 2.25 6.02 14.94
CA THR A 226 2.03 5.49 16.29
C THR A 226 3.31 5.52 17.13
N GLU A 227 3.17 5.93 18.39
CA GLU A 227 4.23 5.80 19.40
C GLU A 227 4.01 4.59 20.32
N HIS A 228 2.97 3.81 20.07
CA HIS A 228 2.54 2.71 20.93
C HIS A 228 3.23 1.36 20.60
N CYS A 229 4.36 1.41 19.89
CA CYS A 229 5.15 0.23 19.54
C CYS A 229 6.60 0.37 20.03
N GLU A 230 7.27 -0.75 20.19
CA GLU A 230 8.69 -0.86 20.44
C GLU A 230 9.30 -2.00 19.60
N LEU A 231 10.57 -1.84 19.21
CA LEU A 231 11.31 -2.85 18.46
C LEU A 231 12.15 -3.67 19.45
N THR A 232 11.73 -4.89 19.69
CA THR A 232 12.46 -5.89 20.49
C THR A 232 12.89 -7.06 19.59
N TYR A 233 12.67 -8.30 19.99
CA TYR A 233 12.81 -9.46 19.10
C TYR A 233 11.65 -9.52 18.07
N TYR A 234 10.51 -8.93 18.41
CA TYR A 234 9.39 -8.66 17.51
C TYR A 234 9.03 -7.18 17.60
N ILE A 235 8.14 -6.74 16.68
CA ILE A 235 7.44 -5.46 16.80
C ILE A 235 6.35 -5.64 17.87
N LYS A 236 6.62 -5.12 19.05
CA LYS A 236 5.71 -5.21 20.20
C LYS A 236 4.93 -3.91 20.33
N CYS A 237 3.60 -3.99 20.17
CA CYS A 237 2.72 -2.85 20.27
C CYS A 237 1.71 -3.01 21.41
N ASN A 238 1.25 -1.88 21.96
CA ASN A 238 0.00 -1.83 22.69
C ASN A 238 -1.15 -1.91 21.70
N ASN A 239 -1.65 -3.13 21.44
CA ASN A 239 -2.64 -3.39 20.39
C ASN A 239 -3.93 -2.58 20.59
N PHE A 240 -4.33 -2.31 21.84
CA PHE A 240 -5.52 -1.51 22.14
C PHE A 240 -5.36 -0.05 21.68
N GLU A 241 -4.24 0.60 22.03
CA GLU A 241 -3.99 1.99 21.66
C GLU A 241 -3.75 2.14 20.14
N VAL A 242 -3.06 1.17 19.51
CA VAL A 242 -2.91 1.16 18.05
C VAL A 242 -4.26 1.05 17.34
N LYS A 243 -5.14 0.13 17.76
CA LYS A 243 -6.50 -0.01 17.19
C LYS A 243 -7.36 1.22 17.45
N LYS A 244 -7.26 1.83 18.61
CA LYS A 244 -7.92 3.09 18.93
C LYS A 244 -7.44 4.24 18.03
N GLN A 245 -6.14 4.31 17.76
CA GLN A 245 -5.60 5.30 16.83
C GLN A 245 -6.04 4.99 15.39
N ALA A 246 -6.07 3.70 14.99
CA ALA A 246 -6.51 3.27 13.68
C ALA A 246 -8.00 3.56 13.41
N SER A 247 -8.85 3.68 14.46
CA SER A 247 -10.26 4.01 14.30
C SER A 247 -10.55 5.41 13.74
N LYS A 248 -9.48 6.22 13.51
CA LYS A 248 -9.54 7.48 12.77
C LYS A 248 -9.80 7.26 11.27
N CYS A 249 -9.52 6.06 10.75
CA CYS A 249 -9.86 5.62 9.40
C CYS A 249 -10.87 4.47 9.46
N PRO A 250 -11.67 4.24 8.40
CA PRO A 250 -12.35 2.97 8.22
C PRO A 250 -11.31 1.83 8.27
N ASN A 251 -11.58 0.79 9.03
CA ASN A 251 -10.68 -0.36 9.10
C ASN A 251 -11.38 -1.62 9.61
N ASP A 252 -11.25 -2.71 8.84
CA ASP A 252 -11.48 -4.08 9.30
C ASP A 252 -10.16 -4.69 9.74
N PHE A 253 -9.07 -4.31 9.06
CA PHE A 253 -7.70 -4.76 9.33
C PHE A 253 -6.76 -3.57 9.47
N VAL A 254 -5.81 -3.70 10.37
CA VAL A 254 -4.77 -2.69 10.63
C VAL A 254 -3.40 -3.28 10.36
N ILE A 255 -2.59 -2.58 9.59
CA ILE A 255 -1.21 -2.94 9.28
C ILE A 255 -0.30 -1.86 9.85
N VAL A 256 0.46 -2.21 10.87
CA VAL A 256 1.56 -1.37 11.37
C VAL A 256 2.79 -1.62 10.51
N LEU A 257 3.24 -0.60 9.78
CA LEU A 257 4.53 -0.61 9.11
C LEU A 257 5.58 -0.04 10.07
N ALA A 258 6.51 -0.87 10.52
CA ALA A 258 7.64 -0.42 11.33
C ALA A 258 8.83 -0.15 10.40
N GLU A 259 9.17 1.15 10.27
CA GLU A 259 10.29 1.56 9.43
C GLU A 259 11.61 0.99 9.96
N ARG A 260 12.32 0.25 9.10
CA ARG A 260 13.59 -0.35 9.44
C ARG A 260 14.56 -0.35 8.27
N ASN A 261 15.79 -0.01 8.55
CA ASN A 261 16.87 -0.11 7.59
C ASN A 261 17.33 -1.58 7.45
N LYS A 262 17.51 -2.06 6.20
CA LYS A 262 17.94 -3.43 5.90
C LYS A 262 19.27 -3.81 6.55
N ILE A 263 20.24 -2.89 6.62
CA ILE A 263 21.55 -3.14 7.23
C ILE A 263 21.40 -3.34 8.74
N LEU A 264 20.60 -2.48 9.39
CA LEU A 264 20.31 -2.62 10.82
C LEU A 264 19.57 -3.91 11.13
N ASN A 265 18.64 -4.30 10.24
CA ASN A 265 17.90 -5.54 10.39
C ASN A 265 18.77 -6.78 10.22
N LEU A 266 19.78 -6.74 9.36
CA LEU A 266 20.75 -7.83 9.22
C LEU A 266 21.58 -8.03 10.50
N ALA A 267 21.95 -6.94 11.18
CA ALA A 267 22.71 -6.98 12.44
C ALA A 267 21.86 -7.36 13.66
N SER A 268 20.57 -6.99 13.66
CA SER A 268 19.61 -7.24 14.75
C SER A 268 18.25 -7.49 14.15
N PRO A 269 17.96 -8.73 13.69
CA PRO A 269 16.69 -9.07 13.07
C PRO A 269 15.50 -8.88 14.04
N ILE A 270 14.44 -8.26 13.52
CA ILE A 270 13.17 -8.07 14.23
C ILE A 270 12.09 -8.78 13.43
N ARG A 271 11.29 -9.61 14.09
CA ARG A 271 10.25 -10.39 13.44
C ARG A 271 8.95 -9.58 13.28
N SER A 272 8.34 -9.70 12.13
CA SER A 272 6.95 -9.37 11.88
C SER A 272 6.03 -10.35 12.61
N SER A 273 4.77 -9.99 12.81
CA SER A 273 3.77 -10.86 13.46
C SER A 273 2.36 -10.34 13.23
N ALA A 274 1.37 -11.22 13.27
CA ALA A 274 -0.04 -10.87 13.28
C ALA A 274 -0.76 -11.41 14.53
N ILE A 275 -1.80 -10.71 14.95
CA ILE A 275 -2.71 -11.14 16.01
C ILE A 275 -4.12 -10.57 15.75
N GLY A 276 -5.08 -11.47 15.52
CA GLY A 276 -6.42 -11.09 15.08
C GLY A 276 -6.33 -10.20 13.83
N ASN A 277 -7.00 -9.07 13.80
CA ASN A 277 -7.00 -8.16 12.65
C ASN A 277 -5.85 -7.11 12.65
N LEU A 278 -4.76 -7.36 13.35
CA LEU A 278 -3.60 -6.46 13.44
C LEU A 278 -2.33 -7.18 13.00
N ALA A 279 -1.79 -6.80 11.84
CA ALA A 279 -0.48 -7.20 11.37
C ALA A 279 0.58 -6.12 11.69
N LYS A 280 1.79 -6.54 12.05
CA LYS A 280 2.93 -5.69 12.39
C LYS A 280 4.10 -6.12 11.51
N ILE A 281 4.50 -5.26 10.58
CA ILE A 281 5.41 -5.56 9.49
C ILE A 281 6.70 -4.77 9.63
N ASN A 282 7.82 -5.47 9.64
CA ASN A 282 9.15 -4.90 9.53
C ASN A 282 9.44 -4.59 8.05
N THR A 283 9.60 -3.32 7.69
CA THR A 283 9.80 -2.92 6.29
C THR A 283 11.14 -3.38 5.69
N ALA A 284 12.06 -3.90 6.52
CA ALA A 284 13.29 -4.50 6.03
C ALA A 284 13.15 -5.98 5.64
N ASP A 285 12.03 -6.62 5.98
CA ASP A 285 11.76 -8.01 5.63
C ASP A 285 11.42 -8.18 4.13
N ASN A 286 11.27 -9.43 3.70
CA ASN A 286 10.77 -9.74 2.37
C ASN A 286 9.31 -9.24 2.25
N ILE A 287 8.94 -8.75 1.07
CA ILE A 287 7.58 -8.23 0.80
C ILE A 287 6.49 -9.27 1.08
N LEU A 288 6.77 -10.57 0.84
CA LEU A 288 5.84 -11.68 1.09
C LEU A 288 5.53 -11.90 2.58
N VAL A 289 6.29 -11.28 3.49
CA VAL A 289 5.98 -11.34 4.93
C VAL A 289 4.64 -10.66 5.22
N LEU A 290 4.29 -9.57 4.51
CA LEU A 290 2.93 -9.01 4.66
C LEU A 290 1.87 -10.00 4.21
N ALA A 291 2.05 -10.69 3.09
CA ALA A 291 1.09 -11.70 2.64
C ALA A 291 0.95 -12.81 3.69
N HIS A 292 2.06 -13.29 4.26
CA HIS A 292 2.06 -14.29 5.33
C HIS A 292 1.25 -13.82 6.56
N GLU A 293 1.57 -12.63 7.09
CA GLU A 293 0.90 -12.08 8.27
C GLU A 293 -0.58 -11.70 7.99
N PHE A 294 -0.88 -11.29 6.76
CA PHE A 294 -2.27 -11.03 6.36
C PHE A 294 -3.06 -12.34 6.16
N GLY A 295 -2.40 -13.42 5.78
CA GLY A 295 -2.98 -14.77 5.77
C GLY A 295 -3.47 -15.20 7.16
N HIS A 296 -2.71 -14.92 8.21
CA HIS A 296 -3.16 -15.12 9.59
C HIS A 296 -4.35 -14.21 9.94
N SER A 297 -4.24 -12.90 9.62
CA SER A 297 -5.25 -11.92 10.03
C SER A 297 -6.58 -12.08 9.30
N PHE A 298 -6.55 -12.35 7.98
CA PHE A 298 -7.73 -12.38 7.12
C PHE A 298 -8.32 -13.79 6.96
N GLY A 299 -7.45 -14.81 6.95
CA GLY A 299 -7.82 -16.20 6.68
C GLY A 299 -7.85 -17.11 7.89
N ASP A 300 -7.45 -16.61 9.06
CA ASP A 300 -7.19 -17.45 10.25
C ASP A 300 -6.23 -18.63 9.95
N LEU A 301 -5.39 -18.47 8.90
CA LEU A 301 -4.47 -19.51 8.47
C LEU A 301 -3.40 -19.74 9.53
N GLY A 302 -3.05 -20.99 9.78
CA GLY A 302 -1.91 -21.36 10.63
C GLY A 302 -0.59 -21.37 9.86
N ASP A 303 0.51 -21.29 10.59
CA ASP A 303 1.83 -21.54 10.06
C ASP A 303 1.94 -22.97 9.49
N GLU A 304 2.34 -23.09 8.23
CA GLU A 304 2.59 -24.40 7.63
C GLU A 304 4.01 -24.95 7.93
N TYR A 305 4.86 -24.16 8.59
CA TYR A 305 6.09 -24.66 9.19
C TYR A 305 5.81 -25.20 10.61
N VAL A 306 6.74 -26.03 11.11
CA VAL A 306 6.59 -26.68 12.42
C VAL A 306 7.35 -25.91 13.48
N ASP A 307 6.65 -25.57 14.58
CA ASP A 307 7.27 -25.07 15.81
C ASP A 307 6.62 -25.73 17.04
N ASP A 308 6.95 -27.00 17.27
CA ASP A 308 6.46 -27.77 18.42
C ASP A 308 6.88 -27.14 19.77
N ALA A 309 7.98 -26.38 19.81
CA ALA A 309 8.44 -25.73 21.02
C ALA A 309 7.50 -24.59 21.45
N TYR A 310 6.97 -23.85 20.49
CA TYR A 310 6.02 -22.78 20.73
C TYR A 310 4.58 -23.30 20.78
N TYR A 311 4.14 -23.99 19.71
CA TYR A 311 2.75 -24.41 19.58
C TYR A 311 2.38 -25.63 20.43
N GLY A 312 3.35 -26.49 20.81
CA GLY A 312 3.12 -27.66 21.60
C GLY A 312 2.63 -27.39 23.05
N GLN A 313 2.76 -26.15 23.53
CA GLN A 313 2.19 -25.72 24.81
C GLN A 313 0.68 -25.42 24.74
N PHE A 314 0.12 -25.32 23.55
CA PHE A 314 -1.29 -25.10 23.29
C PHE A 314 -1.93 -26.41 22.85
N ASN A 315 -3.15 -26.68 23.27
CA ASN A 315 -3.89 -27.89 22.86
C ASN A 315 -4.58 -27.70 21.53
N ILE A 316 -3.77 -27.48 20.45
CA ILE A 316 -4.24 -27.17 19.10
C ILE A 316 -4.73 -28.43 18.40
N LYS A 317 -5.91 -28.38 17.80
CA LYS A 317 -6.48 -29.43 16.96
C LYS A 317 -6.51 -29.02 15.50
N ALA A 318 -6.42 -29.99 14.59
CA ALA A 318 -6.45 -29.74 13.15
C ALA A 318 -7.67 -28.92 12.69
N ASN A 319 -8.85 -29.23 13.23
CA ASN A 319 -10.10 -28.55 12.88
C ASN A 319 -10.20 -27.08 13.41
N GLU A 320 -9.22 -26.63 14.17
CA GLU A 320 -9.13 -25.25 14.66
C GLU A 320 -8.25 -24.37 13.74
N ILE A 321 -7.56 -24.97 12.76
CA ILE A 321 -6.67 -24.29 11.82
C ILE A 321 -7.09 -24.70 10.40
N PRO A 322 -7.63 -23.77 9.60
CA PRO A 322 -8.27 -24.10 8.31
C PRO A 322 -7.33 -24.77 7.28
N ASN A 323 -6.04 -24.46 7.33
CA ASN A 323 -5.04 -24.98 6.40
C ASN A 323 -4.16 -26.11 6.96
N CYS A 324 -4.47 -26.62 8.16
CA CYS A 324 -3.82 -27.80 8.74
C CYS A 324 -4.80 -28.96 8.83
N GLY A 325 -4.38 -30.15 8.43
CA GLY A 325 -5.20 -31.35 8.44
C GLY A 325 -4.69 -32.47 9.30
N GLU A 326 -5.51 -33.49 9.44
CA GLU A 326 -5.15 -34.75 10.09
C GLU A 326 -4.38 -35.68 9.14
N VAL A 327 -3.97 -36.81 9.64
CA VAL A 327 -3.35 -37.86 8.83
C VAL A 327 -4.28 -38.29 7.69
N ASN A 328 -3.74 -38.36 6.47
CA ASN A 328 -4.44 -38.62 5.22
C ASN A 328 -5.19 -37.43 4.60
N CYS A 329 -5.15 -36.23 5.18
CA CYS A 329 -5.61 -34.98 4.60
C CYS A 329 -7.00 -35.07 3.94
N LYS A 330 -7.96 -35.65 4.65
CA LYS A 330 -9.33 -35.86 4.13
C LYS A 330 -10.04 -34.56 3.81
N GLU A 331 -9.65 -33.51 4.50
CA GLU A 331 -10.25 -32.17 4.51
C GLU A 331 -10.17 -31.51 3.12
N TRP A 332 -9.12 -31.85 2.34
CA TRP A 332 -8.89 -31.23 1.03
C TRP A 332 -8.56 -32.22 -0.11
N LYS A 333 -8.87 -33.52 0.08
CA LYS A 333 -8.62 -34.51 -0.96
C LYS A 333 -9.30 -34.24 -2.31
N ASP A 334 -10.38 -33.45 -2.30
CA ASP A 334 -11.17 -33.07 -3.47
C ASP A 334 -10.76 -31.69 -4.02
N ILE A 335 -9.71 -31.03 -3.43
CA ILE A 335 -9.18 -29.78 -3.91
C ILE A 335 -8.03 -30.07 -4.89
N GLU A 336 -8.19 -29.70 -6.14
CA GLU A 336 -7.18 -29.90 -7.20
C GLU A 336 -5.86 -29.21 -6.83
N GLY A 337 -4.74 -29.90 -7.07
CA GLY A 337 -3.40 -29.40 -6.74
C GLY A 337 -2.99 -29.55 -5.28
N SER A 338 -3.89 -30.01 -4.40
CA SER A 338 -3.53 -30.33 -3.03
C SER A 338 -2.81 -31.67 -2.90
N SER A 339 -2.02 -31.79 -1.87
CA SER A 339 -1.29 -33.00 -1.48
C SER A 339 -1.36 -33.17 0.05
N CYS A 340 -0.53 -34.06 0.61
CA CYS A 340 -0.53 -34.31 2.04
C CYS A 340 0.91 -34.39 2.55
N TYR A 341 1.44 -33.28 3.04
CA TYR A 341 2.79 -33.17 3.57
C TYR A 341 2.75 -33.10 5.08
N LYS A 342 3.56 -33.90 5.75
CA LYS A 342 3.65 -33.90 7.19
C LYS A 342 4.24 -32.60 7.72
N GLY A 343 3.68 -32.08 8.81
CA GLY A 343 4.06 -30.83 9.48
C GLY A 343 3.22 -29.65 9.03
N CYS A 344 2.47 -29.07 9.94
CA CYS A 344 1.68 -27.85 9.82
C CYS A 344 1.45 -27.32 11.23
N THR A 345 2.06 -26.19 11.62
CA THR A 345 2.03 -25.68 13.01
C THR A 345 2.66 -26.65 14.00
N LEU A 346 2.18 -27.89 14.05
CA LEU A 346 2.72 -29.00 14.81
C LEU A 346 3.25 -30.11 13.91
N SER A 347 4.24 -30.85 14.38
CA SER A 347 4.81 -32.02 13.66
C SER A 347 3.83 -33.17 13.47
N THR A 348 2.73 -33.17 14.19
CA THR A 348 1.65 -34.18 14.12
C THR A 348 0.59 -33.86 13.08
N LEU A 349 0.50 -32.61 12.62
CA LEU A 349 -0.45 -32.15 11.63
C LEU A 349 0.13 -32.19 10.21
N TYR A 350 -0.69 -31.94 9.21
CA TYR A 350 -0.34 -32.04 7.80
C TYR A 350 -0.75 -30.76 7.06
N ARG A 351 -0.06 -30.43 5.95
CA ARG A 351 -0.34 -29.30 5.07
C ARG A 351 -0.55 -29.75 3.63
N ALA A 352 -1.23 -28.94 2.85
CA ALA A 352 -1.63 -29.29 1.49
C ALA A 352 -0.50 -29.12 0.45
N THR A 353 0.47 -28.22 0.68
CA THR A 353 1.54 -27.87 -0.26
C THR A 353 2.92 -28.11 0.37
N LYS A 354 3.92 -28.32 -0.48
CA LYS A 354 5.31 -28.46 -0.01
C LYS A 354 5.84 -27.14 0.50
N ASN A 355 5.69 -26.09 -0.29
CA ASN A 355 6.07 -24.72 0.01
C ASN A 355 4.86 -23.82 -0.26
N SER A 356 4.71 -22.74 0.47
CA SER A 356 3.66 -21.75 0.35
C SER A 356 4.07 -20.47 1.06
N ILE A 357 3.30 -19.40 0.88
CA ILE A 357 3.43 -18.16 1.66
C ILE A 357 3.34 -18.45 3.16
N MET A 358 2.48 -19.38 3.59
CA MET A 358 2.33 -19.75 5.00
C MET A 358 3.44 -20.68 5.53
N ASN A 359 4.41 -21.08 4.70
CA ASN A 359 5.53 -21.93 5.08
C ASN A 359 6.88 -21.31 4.72
N LEU A 360 7.38 -21.58 3.52
CA LEU A 360 8.72 -21.24 3.07
C LEU A 360 8.63 -20.36 1.80
N TYR A 361 8.16 -19.12 1.96
CA TYR A 361 7.97 -18.16 0.87
C TYR A 361 9.26 -17.81 0.09
N PHE A 362 10.44 -18.13 0.65
CA PHE A 362 11.74 -17.95 0.01
C PHE A 362 12.24 -19.18 -0.78
N LYS A 363 11.43 -20.23 -0.88
CA LYS A 363 11.71 -21.44 -1.67
C LYS A 363 10.87 -21.46 -2.94
N ASP A 364 11.36 -22.17 -3.96
CA ASP A 364 10.62 -22.35 -5.21
C ASP A 364 9.20 -22.87 -4.94
N GLY A 365 8.21 -22.18 -5.47
CA GLY A 365 6.78 -22.44 -5.25
C GLY A 365 6.24 -21.93 -3.92
N GLY A 366 7.02 -21.15 -3.17
CA GLY A 366 6.61 -20.51 -1.93
C GLY A 366 5.99 -19.11 -2.13
N GLU A 367 5.95 -18.61 -3.37
CA GLU A 367 5.44 -17.27 -3.69
C GLU A 367 3.91 -17.21 -3.79
N THR A 368 3.23 -18.34 -3.64
CA THR A 368 1.76 -18.45 -3.66
C THR A 368 1.24 -19.03 -2.35
N TYR A 369 -0.02 -18.81 -2.08
CA TYR A 369 -0.67 -19.45 -0.94
C TYR A 369 -0.90 -20.96 -1.17
N GLY A 370 -1.14 -21.36 -2.42
CA GLY A 370 -1.54 -22.73 -2.78
C GLY A 370 -3.03 -23.02 -2.51
N PRO A 371 -3.54 -24.15 -3.07
CA PRO A 371 -4.96 -24.33 -3.32
C PRO A 371 -5.86 -24.33 -2.07
N VAL A 372 -5.38 -24.85 -0.95
CA VAL A 372 -6.17 -24.89 0.30
C VAL A 372 -6.23 -23.51 0.94
N ASN A 373 -5.08 -22.83 1.08
CA ASN A 373 -5.04 -21.47 1.61
C ASN A 373 -5.84 -20.51 0.74
N GLU A 374 -5.71 -20.58 -0.59
CA GLU A 374 -6.45 -19.74 -1.53
C GLU A 374 -7.96 -19.99 -1.43
N LYS A 375 -8.40 -21.23 -1.23
CA LYS A 375 -9.80 -21.55 -1.02
C LYS A 375 -10.33 -20.87 0.25
N GLU A 376 -9.65 -21.00 1.37
CA GLU A 376 -10.07 -20.39 2.64
C GLU A 376 -10.12 -18.85 2.53
N LEU A 377 -9.11 -18.24 1.91
CA LEU A 377 -9.09 -16.80 1.65
C LEU A 377 -10.24 -16.37 0.71
N ASN A 378 -10.53 -17.15 -0.34
CA ASN A 378 -11.64 -16.88 -1.26
C ASN A 378 -13.01 -17.01 -0.57
N ASP A 379 -13.17 -17.96 0.34
CA ASP A 379 -14.40 -18.11 1.10
C ASP A 379 -14.68 -16.87 1.95
N ASN A 380 -13.64 -16.29 2.58
CA ASN A 380 -13.75 -15.01 3.28
C ASN A 380 -14.01 -13.82 2.32
N LEU A 381 -13.31 -13.77 1.17
CA LEU A 381 -13.52 -12.73 0.16
C LEU A 381 -14.96 -12.70 -0.39
N ARG A 382 -15.67 -13.82 -0.42
CA ARG A 382 -17.07 -13.89 -0.88
C ARG A 382 -18.06 -13.16 0.02
N LEU A 383 -17.69 -12.86 1.26
CA LEU A 383 -18.51 -12.09 2.20
C LEU A 383 -18.59 -10.61 1.82
N TYR A 384 -17.70 -10.14 0.96
CA TYR A 384 -17.61 -8.75 0.49
C TYR A 384 -17.97 -8.64 -0.99
N LYS A 385 -18.44 -7.44 -1.39
CA LYS A 385 -18.89 -7.15 -2.77
C LYS A 385 -17.79 -6.53 -3.63
#